data_30d6093b2174b8117f7f769eb97f0cc6
#
_entry.id   30d6093b2174b8117f7f769eb97f0cc6
#
_cell.length_a   1.000
_cell.length_b   1.000
_cell.length_c   1.000
_cell.angle_alpha   90.00
_cell.angle_beta   90.00
_cell.angle_gamma   90.00
#
_symmetry.space_group_name_H-M   'P 1'
#
loop_
_entity.id
_entity.type
_entity.pdbx_description
1 polymer ?
#
loop_
_entity_poly.entity_id
_entity_poly.type
_entity_poly.pdbx_seq_one_letter_code
_entity_poly.pdbx_strand_id
1 'polypeptide(L)'
;MPDAEDVRRTALSLPDTTEKIAWSMPTFRVAGKMFATLPEEETSIAVRCPKEERDELVLAEPGKFWIADHEAGFAWVRVRLAALEDGDELRDILADSWRQAAPPRLLDAYPELGLPKAD
;
A
#
# COMPACT_ATOMS: atom_id res chain seq x y z
N MET A 1 2.27 -0.67 -17.19
CA MET A 1 3.00 -0.12 -16.03
C MET A 1 2.07 0.79 -15.25
N PRO A 2 1.78 0.51 -13.95
CA PRO A 2 0.88 1.34 -13.16
C PRO A 2 1.42 2.75 -12.94
N ASP A 3 0.51 3.72 -12.92
CA ASP A 3 0.82 5.12 -12.66
C ASP A 3 -0.01 5.65 -11.48
N ALA A 4 0.12 6.95 -11.20
CA ALA A 4 -0.58 7.58 -10.07
C ALA A 4 -2.11 7.45 -10.17
N GLU A 5 -2.68 7.55 -11.36
CA GLU A 5 -4.11 7.37 -11.55
C GLU A 5 -4.54 5.93 -11.26
N ASP A 6 -3.72 4.97 -11.64
CA ASP A 6 -3.97 3.56 -11.32
C ASP A 6 -3.95 3.34 -9.80
N VAL A 7 -3.03 3.99 -9.10
CA VAL A 7 -2.96 3.91 -7.63
C VAL A 7 -4.25 4.45 -7.02
N ARG A 8 -4.69 5.64 -7.45
CA ARG A 8 -5.90 6.26 -6.92
C ARG A 8 -7.12 5.39 -7.17
N ARG A 9 -7.30 4.95 -8.41
CA ARG A 9 -8.43 4.11 -8.78
C ARG A 9 -8.46 2.80 -8.01
N THR A 10 -7.32 2.15 -7.91
CA THR A 10 -7.21 0.85 -7.22
C THR A 10 -7.45 1.00 -5.72
N ALA A 11 -6.82 1.99 -5.09
CA ALA A 11 -7.01 2.23 -3.66
C ALA A 11 -8.47 2.54 -3.33
N LEU A 12 -9.10 3.41 -4.13
CA LEU A 12 -10.49 3.80 -3.88
C LEU A 12 -11.49 2.68 -4.20
N SER A 13 -11.08 1.65 -4.93
CA SER A 13 -11.92 0.48 -5.16
C SER A 13 -12.01 -0.44 -3.95
N LEU A 14 -11.13 -0.29 -2.97
CA LEU A 14 -11.15 -1.09 -1.76
C LEU A 14 -12.24 -0.56 -0.80
N PRO A 15 -12.88 -1.46 -0.01
CA PRO A 15 -14.01 -1.07 0.83
C PRO A 15 -13.67 0.02 1.85
N ASP A 16 -14.62 0.92 2.10
CA ASP A 16 -14.52 2.00 3.09
C ASP A 16 -13.26 2.86 2.97
N THR A 17 -12.75 3.01 1.75
CA THR A 17 -11.54 3.78 1.50
C THR A 17 -11.88 5.20 1.09
N THR A 18 -11.19 6.17 1.69
CA THR A 18 -11.31 7.58 1.34
C THR A 18 -9.93 8.13 1.02
N GLU A 19 -9.90 9.14 0.16
CA GLU A 19 -8.68 9.89 -0.14
C GLU A 19 -8.69 11.19 0.63
N LYS A 20 -7.56 11.52 1.26
CA LYS A 20 -7.42 12.77 2.00
C LYS A 20 -6.02 13.34 1.75
N ILE A 21 -5.96 14.65 1.49
CA ILE A 21 -4.67 15.32 1.35
C ILE A 21 -4.10 15.57 2.75
N ALA A 22 -2.87 15.10 2.97
CA ALA A 22 -2.12 15.34 4.19
C ALA A 22 -0.65 15.54 3.80
N TRP A 23 0.03 16.47 4.45
CA TRP A 23 1.44 16.81 4.12
C TRP A 23 1.63 17.12 2.63
N SER A 24 0.63 17.77 2.02
CA SER A 24 0.61 18.14 0.61
C SER A 24 0.61 16.95 -0.35
N MET A 25 0.18 15.77 0.09
CA MET A 25 0.11 14.58 -0.76
C MET A 25 -1.19 13.80 -0.52
N PRO A 26 -1.67 13.06 -1.54
CA PRO A 26 -2.81 12.17 -1.34
C PRO A 26 -2.48 11.04 -0.36
N THR A 27 -3.39 10.81 0.58
CA THR A 27 -3.31 9.67 1.48
C THR A 27 -4.62 8.89 1.37
N PHE A 28 -4.53 7.56 1.48
CA PHE A 28 -5.68 6.68 1.38
C PHE A 28 -5.90 6.01 2.73
N ARG A 29 -7.14 6.10 3.22
CA ARG A 29 -7.49 5.65 4.56
C ARG A 29 -8.68 4.72 4.53
N VAL A 30 -8.64 3.70 5.38
CA VAL A 30 -9.78 2.81 5.61
C VAL A 30 -10.23 2.99 7.06
N ALA A 31 -11.51 3.33 7.26
CA ALA A 31 -12.05 3.62 8.59
C ALA A 31 -11.18 4.64 9.35
N GLY A 32 -10.66 5.64 8.63
CA GLY A 32 -9.83 6.70 9.20
C GLY A 32 -8.36 6.37 9.37
N LYS A 33 -7.94 5.12 9.12
CA LYS A 33 -6.55 4.71 9.30
C LYS A 33 -5.83 4.64 7.96
N MET A 34 -4.72 5.35 7.86
CA MET A 34 -3.95 5.45 6.63
C MET A 34 -3.29 4.12 6.25
N PHE A 35 -3.44 3.71 4.99
CA PHE A 35 -2.80 2.49 4.49
C PHE A 35 -1.94 2.71 3.25
N ALA A 36 -2.02 3.88 2.62
CA ALA A 36 -1.18 4.20 1.48
C ALA A 36 -1.02 5.70 1.35
N THR A 37 0.14 6.13 0.84
CA THR A 37 0.37 7.53 0.46
C THR A 37 0.93 7.57 -0.95
N LEU A 38 0.65 8.66 -1.67
CA LEU A 38 1.17 8.92 -2.99
C LEU A 38 2.06 10.16 -2.92
N PRO A 39 3.38 9.99 -2.75
CA PRO A 39 4.29 11.12 -2.64
C PRO A 39 4.24 12.06 -3.85
N GLU A 40 4.69 13.30 -3.65
CA GLU A 40 4.58 14.37 -4.63
C GLU A 40 5.16 14.03 -5.99
N GLU A 41 6.26 13.29 -6.04
CA GLU A 41 6.88 12.88 -7.30
C GLU A 41 6.07 11.85 -8.09
N GLU A 42 5.06 11.25 -7.46
CA GLU A 42 4.14 10.28 -8.08
C GLU A 42 4.80 9.08 -8.76
N THR A 43 6.05 8.78 -8.41
CA THR A 43 6.79 7.63 -8.97
C THR A 43 6.83 6.45 -8.01
N SER A 44 6.38 6.64 -6.77
CA SER A 44 6.37 5.61 -5.76
C SER A 44 5.13 5.74 -4.89
N ILE A 45 4.86 4.68 -4.13
CA ILE A 45 3.83 4.73 -3.08
C ILE A 45 4.46 4.24 -1.78
N ALA A 46 3.91 4.69 -0.65
CA ALA A 46 4.27 4.12 0.65
C ALA A 46 3.07 3.30 1.12
N VAL A 47 3.34 2.08 1.58
CA VAL A 47 2.30 1.16 2.07
C VAL A 47 2.75 0.54 3.38
N ARG A 48 1.79 0.00 4.13
CA ARG A 48 2.09 -0.70 5.39
C ARG A 48 2.76 -2.03 5.10
N CYS A 49 3.79 -2.33 5.88
CA CYS A 49 4.48 -3.60 5.79
C CYS A 49 5.17 -3.87 7.13
N PRO A 50 4.93 -5.03 7.76
CA PRO A 50 5.66 -5.36 8.98
C PRO A 50 7.16 -5.30 8.74
N LYS A 51 7.91 -4.80 9.72
CA LYS A 51 9.35 -4.57 9.55
C LYS A 51 10.14 -5.81 9.13
N GLU A 52 9.75 -6.97 9.64
CA GLU A 52 10.42 -8.24 9.30
C GLU A 52 10.22 -8.59 7.83
N GLU A 53 8.97 -8.49 7.34
CA GLU A 53 8.67 -8.74 5.93
C GLU A 53 9.30 -7.67 5.04
N ARG A 54 9.33 -6.43 5.51
CA ARG A 54 9.93 -5.32 4.78
C ARG A 54 11.40 -5.58 4.47
N ASP A 55 12.14 -6.03 5.46
CA ASP A 55 13.56 -6.31 5.28
C ASP A 55 13.78 -7.40 4.24
N GLU A 56 12.95 -8.44 4.24
CA GLU A 56 13.01 -9.50 3.24
C GLU A 56 12.69 -8.99 1.83
N LEU A 57 11.67 -8.13 1.70
CA LEU A 57 11.30 -7.55 0.41
C LEU A 57 12.42 -6.69 -0.17
N VAL A 58 13.03 -5.86 0.66
CA VAL A 58 14.13 -4.99 0.22
C VAL A 58 15.34 -5.82 -0.20
N LEU A 59 15.64 -6.89 0.52
CA LEU A 59 16.73 -7.78 0.16
C LEU A 59 16.47 -8.52 -1.16
N ALA A 60 15.23 -9.00 -1.34
CA ALA A 60 14.86 -9.79 -2.52
C ALA A 60 14.74 -8.92 -3.77
N GLU A 61 14.19 -7.72 -3.64
CA GLU A 61 13.91 -6.85 -4.81
C GLU A 61 14.25 -5.39 -4.50
N PRO A 62 15.56 -5.07 -4.37
CA PRO A 62 15.97 -3.70 -4.00
C PRO A 62 15.64 -2.64 -5.07
N GLY A 63 15.38 -3.06 -6.30
CA GLY A 63 14.94 -2.15 -7.36
C GLY A 63 13.47 -1.79 -7.27
N LYS A 64 12.69 -2.54 -6.51
CA LYS A 64 11.24 -2.34 -6.34
C LYS A 64 10.90 -1.74 -4.98
N PHE A 65 11.53 -2.21 -3.91
CA PHE A 65 11.23 -1.83 -2.54
C PHE A 65 12.39 -1.12 -1.88
N TRP A 66 12.11 -0.09 -1.09
CA TRP A 66 13.14 0.54 -0.25
C TRP A 66 12.49 1.16 0.98
N ILE A 67 13.33 1.56 1.93
CA ILE A 67 12.88 2.15 3.18
C ILE A 67 13.30 3.63 3.17
N ALA A 68 12.31 4.53 3.23
CA ALA A 68 12.61 5.95 3.33
C ALA A 68 13.09 6.26 4.76
N ASP A 69 14.11 7.12 4.89
CA ASP A 69 14.73 7.42 6.18
C ASP A 69 13.71 7.83 7.25
N HIS A 70 12.78 8.71 6.91
CA HIS A 70 11.78 9.19 7.86
C HIS A 70 10.70 8.15 8.19
N GLU A 71 10.67 7.05 7.47
CA GLU A 71 9.71 5.95 7.69
C GLU A 71 10.37 4.72 8.32
N ALA A 72 11.69 4.74 8.50
CA ALA A 72 12.43 3.57 8.97
C ALA A 72 11.98 3.09 10.35
N GLY A 73 11.52 3.98 11.22
CA GLY A 73 11.03 3.64 12.55
C GLY A 73 9.61 3.07 12.57
N PHE A 74 8.92 3.05 11.45
CA PHE A 74 7.53 2.63 11.33
C PHE A 74 7.42 1.43 10.41
N ALA A 75 6.29 0.72 10.46
CA ALA A 75 6.05 -0.46 9.64
C ALA A 75 5.55 -0.06 8.24
N TRP A 76 6.39 0.63 7.48
CA TRP A 76 6.10 1.13 6.13
C TRP A 76 7.22 0.76 5.17
N VAL A 77 6.85 0.56 3.90
CA VAL A 77 7.82 0.32 2.82
C VAL A 77 7.41 1.18 1.62
N ARG A 78 8.41 1.63 0.87
CA ARG A 78 8.20 2.34 -0.41
C ARG A 78 8.25 1.34 -1.55
N VAL A 79 7.40 1.58 -2.55
CA VAL A 79 7.31 0.72 -3.73
C VAL A 79 7.45 1.60 -4.97
N ARG A 80 8.39 1.24 -5.84
CA ARG A 80 8.62 1.96 -7.10
C ARG A 80 7.59 1.50 -8.13
N LEU A 81 6.73 2.41 -8.58
CA LEU A 81 5.66 2.07 -9.53
C LEU A 81 6.17 1.49 -10.84
N ALA A 82 7.27 2.04 -11.34
CA ALA A 82 7.86 1.57 -12.60
C ALA A 82 8.36 0.12 -12.54
N ALA A 83 8.56 -0.43 -11.34
CA ALA A 83 9.02 -1.80 -11.16
C ALA A 83 7.86 -2.81 -11.05
N LEU A 84 6.63 -2.34 -10.98
CA LEU A 84 5.45 -3.21 -10.96
C LEU A 84 5.11 -3.67 -12.37
N GLU A 85 4.78 -4.94 -12.53
CA GLU A 85 4.50 -5.51 -13.84
C GLU A 85 3.15 -5.07 -14.38
N ASP A 86 2.12 -5.08 -13.52
CA ASP A 86 0.75 -4.79 -13.95
C ASP A 86 -0.12 -4.29 -12.79
N GLY A 87 -1.40 -4.05 -13.11
CA GLY A 87 -2.36 -3.58 -12.11
C GLY A 87 -2.70 -4.62 -11.06
N ASP A 88 -2.56 -5.90 -11.36
CA ASP A 88 -2.84 -6.96 -10.39
C ASP A 88 -1.80 -6.95 -9.27
N GLU A 89 -0.54 -6.75 -9.60
CA GLU A 89 0.52 -6.63 -8.60
C GLU A 89 0.28 -5.40 -7.70
N LEU A 90 -0.08 -4.27 -8.30
CA LEU A 90 -0.43 -3.06 -7.55
C LEU A 90 -1.61 -3.33 -6.62
N ARG A 91 -2.65 -3.99 -7.11
CA ARG A 91 -3.83 -4.30 -6.31
C ARG A 91 -3.48 -5.21 -5.13
N ASP A 92 -2.66 -6.22 -5.35
CA ASP A 92 -2.24 -7.12 -4.28
C ASP A 92 -1.49 -6.37 -3.17
N ILE A 93 -0.61 -5.45 -3.55
CA ILE A 93 0.15 -4.65 -2.60
C ILE A 93 -0.77 -3.72 -1.81
N LEU A 94 -1.69 -3.03 -2.48
CA LEU A 94 -2.63 -2.13 -1.82
C LEU A 94 -3.62 -2.89 -0.93
N ALA A 95 -4.12 -4.04 -1.39
CA ALA A 95 -5.04 -4.85 -0.60
C ALA A 95 -4.38 -5.40 0.66
N ASP A 96 -3.12 -5.82 0.57
CA ASP A 96 -2.37 -6.28 1.74
C ASP A 96 -2.20 -5.16 2.77
N SER A 97 -1.88 -3.96 2.31
CA SER A 97 -1.76 -2.79 3.19
C SER A 97 -3.11 -2.41 3.81
N TRP A 98 -4.17 -2.44 3.02
CA TRP A 98 -5.54 -2.19 3.49
C TRP A 98 -5.91 -3.17 4.61
N ARG A 99 -5.59 -4.45 4.42
CA ARG A 99 -5.85 -5.49 5.40
C ARG A 99 -5.20 -5.20 6.75
N GLN A 100 -3.99 -4.63 6.73
CA GLN A 100 -3.26 -4.28 7.96
C GLN A 100 -3.87 -3.11 8.70
N ALA A 101 -4.60 -2.24 8.01
CA ALA A 101 -5.20 -1.04 8.58
C ALA A 101 -6.69 -1.23 8.92
N ALA A 102 -7.38 -2.13 8.23
CA ALA A 102 -8.82 -2.30 8.36
C ALA A 102 -9.22 -2.86 9.73
N PRO A 103 -10.32 -2.37 10.32
CA PRO A 103 -10.82 -2.94 11.58
C PRO A 103 -11.42 -4.33 11.35
N PRO A 104 -11.51 -5.16 12.41
CA PRO A 104 -12.02 -6.53 12.28
C PRO A 104 -13.37 -6.66 11.59
N ARG A 105 -14.29 -5.71 11.78
CA ARG A 105 -15.60 -5.75 11.13
C ARG A 105 -15.50 -5.75 9.61
N LEU A 106 -14.50 -5.04 9.06
CA LEU A 106 -14.29 -5.00 7.60
C LEU A 106 -13.59 -6.26 7.11
N LEU A 107 -12.68 -6.81 7.89
CA LEU A 107 -12.03 -8.08 7.55
C LEU A 107 -13.06 -9.21 7.48
N ASP A 108 -14.01 -9.22 8.41
CA ASP A 108 -15.10 -10.22 8.43
C ASP A 108 -16.06 -10.01 7.25
N ALA A 109 -16.36 -8.76 6.91
CA ALA A 109 -17.27 -8.44 5.82
C ALA A 109 -16.67 -8.74 4.42
N TYR A 110 -15.34 -8.69 4.33
CA TYR A 110 -14.63 -8.87 3.05
C TYR A 110 -13.51 -9.91 3.23
N PRO A 111 -13.86 -11.17 3.45
CA PRO A 111 -12.86 -12.21 3.75
C PRO A 111 -11.83 -12.42 2.64
N GLU A 112 -12.20 -12.15 1.39
CA GLU A 112 -11.27 -12.26 0.27
C GLU A 112 -10.11 -11.25 0.37
N LEU A 113 -10.30 -10.13 1.08
CA LEU A 113 -9.27 -9.13 1.31
C LEU A 113 -8.55 -9.38 2.63
N GLY A 114 -9.19 -10.07 3.58
CA GLY A 114 -8.66 -10.31 4.91
C GLY A 114 -7.79 -11.56 5.02
N LEU A 115 -7.73 -12.38 3.98
CA LEU A 115 -6.96 -13.62 4.00
C LEU A 115 -5.71 -13.50 3.15
N PRO A 116 -4.59 -14.13 3.57
CA PRO A 116 -3.41 -14.20 2.71
C PRO A 116 -3.80 -14.88 1.40
N LYS A 117 -3.18 -14.41 0.31
CA LYS A 117 -3.41 -15.01 -0.98
C LYS A 117 -2.93 -16.46 -0.97
N ALA A 118 -3.80 -17.40 -1.31
CA ALA A 118 -3.42 -18.81 -1.39
C ALA A 118 -2.51 -19.03 -2.60
N ASP A 119 -1.44 -19.73 -2.38
CA ASP A 119 -0.51 -20.08 -3.47
C ASP A 119 -1.02 -21.29 -4.24
#